data_08a5b9264f129298142e274ef571e5ae
#
_entry.id   08a5b9264f129298142e274ef571e5ae
#
_cell.length_a   1.000
_cell.length_b   1.000
_cell.length_c   1.000
_cell.angle_alpha   90.00
_cell.angle_beta   90.00
_cell.angle_gamma   90.00
#
_symmetry.space_group_name_H-M   'P 1'
#
loop_
_entity.id
_entity.type
_entity.pdbx_description
1 polymer ?
#
loop_
_entity_poly.entity_id
_entity_poly.type
_entity_poly.pdbx_seq_one_letter_code
_entity_poly.pdbx_strand_id
1 'polypeptide(L)'
;MRSERRSTKTPERVTQRNGYRRRGWETRVGEIELEIPKLRQGTYYPEWLLEPRRPAEKALVNVIQEAYVSGVSTRKMEKVVRELGVKGLDKSKVSRMTKALNEEVEAFQNRPLDKRCVYVWLDALYPKVRQNHRIVSQAFVIALGVDETGHRTILGFQVGAAESEAFWVEFLRSLVKRGLRGVQLVISDAHEGLKKAIAKVLNGASWQRCRVHFMRNVLAHVPKGDKELVAAYIRTIFAQPDREAAGQQLDKVVEELAPRWPKAAELLQEAEHDLLAYMRYPRAHWKRLSSSNPLERLIREIRRRTEVVQIFPDEGSLIRLAGAILMEINDEWAVGRRYFSEKSMQPLF
;
A
#
# COMPACT_ATOMS: atom_id res chain seq x y z
N MET A 1 27.69 -3.20 56.11
CA MET A 1 26.98 -4.40 56.56
C MET A 1 26.66 -5.27 55.37
N ARG A 2 27.40 -6.37 55.17
CA ARG A 2 27.10 -7.38 54.12
C ARG A 2 26.07 -8.33 54.74
N SER A 3 24.84 -8.29 54.22
CA SER A 3 23.84 -9.29 54.59
C SER A 3 24.17 -10.61 53.92
N GLU A 4 24.63 -11.57 54.66
CA GLU A 4 24.72 -12.99 54.25
C GLU A 4 23.32 -13.52 54.00
N ARG A 5 22.92 -13.57 52.73
CA ARG A 5 21.70 -14.33 52.34
C ARG A 5 22.03 -15.82 52.38
N ARG A 6 21.61 -16.49 53.45
CA ARG A 6 21.62 -17.94 53.55
C ARG A 6 20.83 -18.55 52.41
N SER A 7 21.52 -19.34 51.59
CA SER A 7 20.96 -20.13 50.47
C SER A 7 20.11 -21.26 51.05
N THR A 8 18.81 -21.09 51.13
CA THR A 8 17.88 -22.19 51.45
C THR A 8 17.87 -23.19 50.30
N LYS A 9 18.36 -24.39 50.53
CA LYS A 9 18.27 -25.52 49.60
C LYS A 9 16.83 -26.06 49.69
N THR A 10 16.02 -25.84 48.67
CA THR A 10 14.72 -26.50 48.50
C THR A 10 14.91 -27.88 47.87
N PRO A 11 14.10 -28.90 48.25
CA PRO A 11 14.19 -30.27 47.74
C PRO A 11 14.04 -30.35 46.20
N GLU A 12 13.37 -29.39 45.57
CA GLU A 12 13.07 -29.32 44.14
C GLU A 12 14.19 -28.68 43.32
N ARG A 13 15.32 -28.36 43.93
CA ARG A 13 16.40 -27.63 43.24
C ARG A 13 17.17 -28.54 42.30
N VAL A 14 16.92 -28.41 41.00
CA VAL A 14 17.52 -29.24 39.92
C VAL A 14 18.96 -28.83 39.58
N THR A 15 19.34 -27.53 39.76
CA THR A 15 20.68 -27.03 39.39
C THR A 15 21.13 -25.88 40.28
N GLN A 16 22.41 -25.53 40.23
CA GLN A 16 23.02 -24.43 40.97
C GLN A 16 23.48 -23.32 40.05
N ARG A 17 23.37 -22.05 40.48
CA ARG A 17 23.92 -20.90 39.82
C ARG A 17 25.45 -20.92 39.80
N ASN A 18 26.04 -20.62 38.63
CA ASN A 18 27.49 -20.50 38.43
C ASN A 18 27.81 -19.10 37.91
N GLY A 19 27.53 -18.05 38.70
CA GLY A 19 27.74 -16.66 38.31
C GLY A 19 26.61 -16.09 37.48
N TYR A 20 26.91 -14.99 36.83
CA TYR A 20 26.01 -14.23 35.96
C TYR A 20 26.61 -13.97 34.58
N ARG A 21 25.75 -13.82 33.59
CA ARG A 21 26.08 -13.29 32.28
C ARG A 21 25.48 -11.89 32.15
N ARG A 22 26.31 -10.90 31.95
CA ARG A 22 25.85 -9.53 31.71
C ARG A 22 25.35 -9.39 30.29
N ARG A 23 24.23 -8.69 30.14
CA ARG A 23 23.61 -8.37 28.85
C ARG A 23 23.02 -6.96 28.91
N GLY A 24 23.49 -6.10 27.99
CA GLY A 24 22.83 -4.81 27.77
C GLY A 24 21.41 -5.01 27.25
N TRP A 25 20.48 -4.24 27.79
CA TRP A 25 19.08 -4.26 27.42
C TRP A 25 18.59 -2.82 27.20
N GLU A 26 18.21 -2.51 25.96
CA GLU A 26 17.72 -1.19 25.58
C GLU A 26 16.23 -1.08 25.92
N THR A 27 15.87 -0.15 26.80
CA THR A 27 14.49 0.11 27.22
C THR A 27 14.08 1.52 26.85
N ARG A 28 12.79 1.83 26.88
CA ARG A 28 12.23 3.17 26.67
C ARG A 28 12.70 4.23 27.70
N VAL A 29 13.30 3.80 28.81
CA VAL A 29 13.86 4.66 29.86
C VAL A 29 15.39 4.67 29.89
N GLY A 30 16.03 4.06 28.91
CA GLY A 30 17.49 3.98 28.76
C GLY A 30 18.01 2.55 28.69
N GLU A 31 19.33 2.42 28.56
CA GLU A 31 20.02 1.14 28.56
C GLU A 31 20.23 0.66 30.01
N ILE A 32 19.84 -0.54 30.29
CA ILE A 32 20.08 -1.23 31.56
C ILE A 32 20.95 -2.46 31.35
N GLU A 33 21.76 -2.80 32.33
CA GLU A 33 22.55 -4.02 32.31
C GLU A 33 21.83 -5.12 33.09
N LEU A 34 21.46 -6.19 32.39
CA LEU A 34 20.82 -7.36 32.98
C LEU A 34 21.88 -8.37 33.41
N GLU A 35 21.82 -8.86 34.65
CA GLU A 35 22.62 -9.96 35.13
C GLU A 35 21.81 -11.27 35.05
N ILE A 36 21.98 -12.01 33.95
CA ILE A 36 21.27 -13.28 33.71
C ILE A 36 22.03 -14.42 34.42
N PRO A 37 21.39 -15.21 35.30
CA PRO A 37 22.05 -16.33 35.98
C PRO A 37 22.61 -17.35 34.99
N LYS A 38 23.86 -17.77 35.21
CA LYS A 38 24.44 -18.97 34.56
C LYS A 38 24.15 -20.17 35.47
N LEU A 39 23.72 -21.27 34.86
CA LEU A 39 23.50 -22.52 35.59
C LEU A 39 24.72 -23.43 35.40
N ARG A 40 24.99 -24.30 36.38
CA ARG A 40 26.03 -25.35 36.27
C ARG A 40 25.62 -26.42 35.26
N GLN A 41 24.34 -26.74 35.20
CA GLN A 41 23.75 -27.66 34.23
C GLN A 41 22.55 -26.99 33.58
N GLY A 42 22.49 -27.04 32.23
CA GLY A 42 21.45 -26.39 31.46
C GLY A 42 21.69 -24.89 31.23
N THR A 43 20.74 -24.24 30.59
CA THR A 43 20.73 -22.80 30.32
C THR A 43 19.47 -22.18 30.90
N TYR A 44 19.61 -20.97 31.48
CA TYR A 44 18.48 -20.16 31.92
C TYR A 44 18.31 -18.98 30.95
N TYR A 45 17.10 -18.82 30.45
CA TYR A 45 16.70 -17.67 29.66
C TYR A 45 15.33 -17.18 30.11
N PRO A 46 15.20 -15.93 30.59
CA PRO A 46 13.92 -15.41 31.09
C PRO A 46 13.01 -15.01 29.89
N GLU A 47 12.35 -15.97 29.28
CA GLU A 47 11.47 -15.77 28.11
C GLU A 47 10.30 -14.81 28.38
N TRP A 48 9.88 -14.70 29.66
CA TRP A 48 8.86 -13.76 30.10
C TRP A 48 9.31 -12.28 30.01
N LEU A 49 10.63 -12.01 30.00
CA LEU A 49 11.21 -10.66 29.94
C LEU A 49 11.92 -10.40 28.60
N LEU A 50 12.57 -11.39 28.05
CA LEU A 50 13.49 -11.28 26.94
C LEU A 50 13.03 -12.12 25.76
N GLU A 51 13.03 -11.53 24.57
CA GLU A 51 12.92 -12.31 23.33
C GLU A 51 14.30 -12.76 22.85
N PRO A 52 14.41 -14.01 22.32
CA PRO A 52 15.65 -14.50 21.76
C PRO A 52 16.19 -13.55 20.66
N ARG A 53 17.49 -13.24 20.75
CA ARG A 53 18.20 -12.39 19.77
C ARG A 53 17.75 -10.93 19.67
N ARG A 54 16.84 -10.44 20.50
CA ARG A 54 16.44 -9.02 20.54
C ARG A 54 17.11 -8.32 21.72
N PRO A 55 17.92 -7.26 21.49
CA PRO A 55 18.61 -6.51 22.56
C PRO A 55 17.77 -5.38 23.15
N ALA A 56 16.54 -5.17 22.69
CA ALA A 56 15.69 -4.04 23.06
C ALA A 56 14.32 -4.48 23.56
N GLU A 57 13.72 -3.64 24.42
CA GLU A 57 12.36 -3.81 24.90
C GLU A 57 11.35 -3.78 23.73
N LYS A 58 10.38 -4.68 23.72
CA LYS A 58 9.35 -4.75 22.69
C LYS A 58 8.60 -3.42 22.51
N ALA A 59 8.28 -2.74 23.62
CA ALA A 59 7.62 -1.45 23.57
C ALA A 59 8.46 -0.38 22.84
N LEU A 60 9.78 -0.35 23.03
CA LEU A 60 10.67 0.54 22.32
C LEU A 60 10.72 0.22 20.82
N VAL A 61 10.79 -1.07 20.48
CA VAL A 61 10.77 -1.51 19.06
C VAL A 61 9.47 -1.08 18.39
N ASN A 62 8.31 -1.29 19.04
CA ASN A 62 7.01 -0.88 18.51
C ASN A 62 6.92 0.63 18.28
N VAL A 63 7.38 1.46 19.22
CA VAL A 63 7.41 2.92 19.07
C VAL A 63 8.28 3.34 17.88
N ILE A 64 9.43 2.69 17.69
CA ILE A 64 10.33 2.97 16.56
C ILE A 64 9.69 2.56 15.24
N GLN A 65 9.03 1.41 15.19
CA GLN A 65 8.33 0.93 14.00
C GLN A 65 7.16 1.85 13.64
N GLU A 66 6.35 2.23 14.62
CA GLU A 66 5.25 3.17 14.46
C GLU A 66 5.71 4.53 13.93
N ALA A 67 6.76 5.10 14.53
CA ALA A 67 7.34 6.34 14.07
C ALA A 67 7.92 6.23 12.66
N TYR A 68 8.51 5.06 12.30
CA TYR A 68 9.02 4.79 10.96
C TYR A 68 7.89 4.76 9.92
N VAL A 69 6.81 4.04 10.19
CA VAL A 69 5.63 3.95 9.33
C VAL A 69 4.93 5.30 9.20
N SER A 70 4.89 6.10 10.28
CA SER A 70 4.37 7.47 10.27
C SER A 70 5.22 8.48 9.46
N GLY A 71 6.37 8.06 8.93
CA GLY A 71 7.24 8.88 8.08
C GLY A 71 8.27 9.70 8.86
N VAL A 72 8.71 9.23 10.02
CA VAL A 72 9.84 9.81 10.74
C VAL A 72 11.15 9.23 10.21
N SER A 73 12.06 10.08 9.71
CA SER A 73 13.36 9.59 9.22
C SER A 73 14.18 8.95 10.33
N THR A 74 15.00 7.94 9.99
CA THR A 74 15.85 7.22 10.96
C THR A 74 16.80 8.16 11.72
N ARG A 75 17.27 9.26 11.09
CA ARG A 75 18.09 10.30 11.74
C ARG A 75 17.30 11.11 12.76
N LYS A 76 16.06 11.49 12.41
CA LYS A 76 15.19 12.24 13.32
C LYS A 76 14.77 11.36 14.50
N MET A 77 14.52 10.09 14.25
CA MET A 77 14.20 9.09 15.26
C MET A 77 15.37 8.88 16.23
N GLU A 78 16.60 8.76 15.74
CA GLU A 78 17.81 8.72 16.59
C GLU A 78 17.86 9.91 17.57
N LYS A 79 17.56 11.12 17.08
CA LYS A 79 17.51 12.33 17.92
C LYS A 79 16.43 12.23 19.00
N VAL A 80 15.20 11.87 18.62
CA VAL A 80 14.06 11.75 19.55
C VAL A 80 14.35 10.70 20.64
N VAL A 81 14.86 9.53 20.25
CA VAL A 81 15.18 8.45 21.19
C VAL A 81 16.32 8.85 22.13
N ARG A 82 17.30 9.63 21.66
CA ARG A 82 18.37 10.18 22.50
C ARG A 82 17.81 11.16 23.54
N GLU A 83 16.87 12.02 23.16
CA GLU A 83 16.18 12.94 24.07
C GLU A 83 15.35 12.20 25.13
N LEU A 84 14.83 11.02 24.82
CA LEU A 84 14.17 10.11 25.77
C LEU A 84 15.16 9.36 26.68
N GLY A 85 16.46 9.65 26.61
CA GLY A 85 17.48 9.05 27.49
C GLY A 85 18.03 7.70 27.03
N VAL A 86 17.60 7.19 25.88
CA VAL A 86 18.14 5.96 25.31
C VAL A 86 19.46 6.25 24.61
N LYS A 87 20.55 5.96 25.27
CA LYS A 87 21.90 6.12 24.73
C LYS A 87 22.26 4.88 23.90
N GLY A 88 22.93 5.11 22.75
CA GLY A 88 23.45 4.02 21.94
C GLY A 88 22.52 3.50 20.84
N LEU A 89 21.33 4.10 20.65
CA LEU A 89 20.46 3.78 19.52
C LEU A 89 20.87 4.65 18.32
N ASP A 90 21.70 4.10 17.46
CA ASP A 90 22.11 4.73 16.21
C ASP A 90 21.17 4.35 15.04
N LYS A 91 21.33 5.03 13.89
CA LYS A 91 20.56 4.78 12.68
C LYS A 91 20.60 3.34 12.20
N SER A 92 21.70 2.62 12.48
CA SER A 92 21.87 1.23 12.07
C SER A 92 21.05 0.29 12.95
N LYS A 93 20.93 0.57 14.25
CA LYS A 93 20.06 -0.15 15.16
C LYS A 93 18.59 0.12 14.84
N VAL A 94 18.20 1.39 14.58
CA VAL A 94 16.85 1.74 14.11
C VAL A 94 16.52 0.96 12.84
N SER A 95 17.42 0.95 11.85
CA SER A 95 17.23 0.20 10.61
C SER A 95 17.07 -1.30 10.84
N ARG A 96 17.79 -1.88 11.81
CA ARG A 96 17.62 -3.31 12.18
C ARG A 96 16.28 -3.58 12.85
N MET A 97 15.82 -2.70 13.73
CA MET A 97 14.52 -2.83 14.39
C MET A 97 13.37 -2.76 13.39
N THR A 98 13.47 -1.87 12.39
CA THR A 98 12.45 -1.78 11.33
C THR A 98 12.47 -2.97 10.37
N LYS A 99 13.58 -3.72 10.26
CA LYS A 99 13.63 -4.94 9.44
C LYS A 99 12.68 -6.04 9.92
N ALA A 100 12.29 -6.05 11.19
CA ALA A 100 11.29 -6.99 11.68
C ALA A 100 9.93 -6.84 10.97
N LEU A 101 9.61 -5.65 10.45
CA LEU A 101 8.43 -5.41 9.61
C LEU A 101 8.46 -6.18 8.27
N ASN A 102 9.62 -6.69 7.83
CA ASN A 102 9.69 -7.43 6.57
C ASN A 102 8.81 -8.67 6.59
N GLU A 103 8.84 -9.44 7.69
CA GLU A 103 8.06 -10.67 7.83
C GLU A 103 6.55 -10.38 7.83
N GLU A 104 6.13 -9.30 8.51
CA GLU A 104 4.73 -8.89 8.55
C GLU A 104 4.25 -8.38 7.18
N VAL A 105 5.06 -7.56 6.51
CA VAL A 105 4.77 -7.04 5.17
C VAL A 105 4.73 -8.17 4.14
N GLU A 106 5.65 -9.15 4.21
CA GLU A 106 5.68 -10.31 3.34
C GLU A 106 4.44 -11.20 3.56
N ALA A 107 4.07 -11.45 4.82
CA ALA A 107 2.86 -12.18 5.16
C ALA A 107 1.61 -11.46 4.62
N PHE A 108 1.54 -10.13 4.78
CA PHE A 108 0.45 -9.31 4.24
C PHE A 108 0.40 -9.36 2.71
N GLN A 109 1.54 -9.24 2.04
CA GLN A 109 1.65 -9.29 0.58
C GLN A 109 1.20 -10.63 0.01
N ASN A 110 1.50 -11.75 0.70
CA ASN A 110 1.24 -13.10 0.24
C ASN A 110 -0.04 -13.73 0.82
N ARG A 111 -0.83 -12.99 1.62
CA ARG A 111 -2.03 -13.51 2.25
C ARG A 111 -3.06 -14.01 1.22
N PRO A 112 -3.87 -15.02 1.56
CA PRO A 112 -5.00 -15.45 0.73
C PRO A 112 -6.01 -14.32 0.51
N LEU A 113 -6.69 -14.34 -0.65
CA LEU A 113 -7.76 -13.42 -1.02
C LEU A 113 -9.08 -14.20 -1.06
N ASP A 114 -9.69 -14.41 0.11
CA ASP A 114 -10.82 -15.36 0.26
C ASP A 114 -12.14 -14.82 -0.27
N LYS A 115 -12.31 -13.51 -0.28
CA LYS A 115 -13.55 -12.85 -0.69
C LYS A 115 -13.59 -12.56 -2.19
N ARG A 116 -14.79 -12.59 -2.78
CA ARG A 116 -15.00 -12.11 -4.15
C ARG A 116 -14.82 -10.61 -4.20
N CYS A 117 -14.06 -10.13 -5.18
CA CYS A 117 -13.86 -8.69 -5.41
C CYS A 117 -14.46 -8.30 -6.74
N VAL A 118 -15.51 -7.46 -6.70
CA VAL A 118 -16.25 -7.02 -7.90
C VAL A 118 -15.51 -5.93 -8.64
N TYR A 119 -14.94 -4.98 -7.91
CA TYR A 119 -14.24 -3.83 -8.45
C TYR A 119 -12.78 -3.87 -8.04
N VAL A 120 -11.90 -3.57 -8.99
CA VAL A 120 -10.46 -3.50 -8.77
C VAL A 120 -9.93 -2.19 -9.37
N TRP A 121 -9.14 -1.45 -8.60
CA TRP A 121 -8.37 -0.30 -9.08
C TRP A 121 -6.90 -0.68 -9.14
N LEU A 122 -6.25 -0.29 -10.22
CA LEU A 122 -4.82 -0.51 -10.45
C LEU A 122 -4.15 0.82 -10.77
N ASP A 123 -3.03 1.09 -10.12
CA ASP A 123 -2.24 2.30 -10.34
C ASP A 123 -0.79 2.07 -9.90
N ALA A 124 0.11 2.96 -10.28
CA ALA A 124 1.53 2.90 -9.95
C ALA A 124 2.06 4.24 -9.42
N LEU A 125 3.06 4.14 -8.57
CA LEU A 125 3.93 5.27 -8.21
C LEU A 125 5.39 4.92 -8.52
N TYR A 126 6.23 5.95 -8.69
CA TYR A 126 7.61 5.80 -9.14
C TYR A 126 8.61 6.35 -8.10
N PRO A 127 8.82 5.66 -6.98
CA PRO A 127 9.85 6.03 -6.01
C PRO A 127 11.26 5.85 -6.59
N LYS A 128 12.20 6.64 -6.06
CA LYS A 128 13.61 6.52 -6.39
C LYS A 128 14.29 5.51 -5.48
N VAL A 129 14.98 4.55 -6.09
CA VAL A 129 15.68 3.47 -5.40
C VAL A 129 17.13 3.42 -5.89
N ARG A 130 18.06 3.10 -4.99
CA ARG A 130 19.45 2.86 -5.33
C ARG A 130 19.60 1.40 -5.76
N GLN A 131 20.05 1.19 -7.00
CA GLN A 131 20.32 -0.12 -7.57
C GLN A 131 21.65 -0.07 -8.32
N ASN A 132 22.57 -0.98 -8.03
CA ASN A 132 23.89 -1.06 -8.66
C ASN A 132 24.62 0.30 -8.72
N HIS A 133 24.68 1.01 -7.58
CA HIS A 133 25.27 2.34 -7.43
C HIS A 133 24.61 3.49 -8.24
N ARG A 134 23.48 3.22 -8.90
CA ARG A 134 22.69 4.22 -9.64
C ARG A 134 21.35 4.49 -8.94
N ILE A 135 20.81 5.67 -9.17
CA ILE A 135 19.47 6.02 -8.72
C ILE A 135 18.53 5.79 -9.90
N VAL A 136 17.58 4.89 -9.71
CA VAL A 136 16.56 4.53 -10.71
C VAL A 136 15.17 4.76 -10.14
N SER A 137 14.22 5.13 -11.00
CA SER A 137 12.81 5.13 -10.64
C SER A 137 12.27 3.72 -10.87
N GLN A 138 11.63 3.12 -9.86
CA GLN A 138 10.99 1.82 -9.98
C GLN A 138 9.48 1.97 -9.91
N ALA A 139 8.76 1.17 -10.68
CA ALA A 139 7.31 1.10 -10.62
C ALA A 139 6.90 0.33 -9.35
N PHE A 140 6.22 1.01 -8.43
CA PHE A 140 5.54 0.38 -7.29
C PHE A 140 4.04 0.35 -7.61
N VAL A 141 3.55 -0.82 -8.02
CA VAL A 141 2.16 -1.01 -8.41
C VAL A 141 1.31 -1.47 -7.23
N ILE A 142 0.05 -1.02 -7.20
CA ILE A 142 -0.90 -1.32 -6.14
C ILE A 142 -2.22 -1.78 -6.76
N ALA A 143 -2.80 -2.83 -6.19
CA ALA A 143 -4.15 -3.26 -6.47
C ALA A 143 -5.04 -3.05 -5.24
N LEU A 144 -6.10 -2.28 -5.43
CA LEU A 144 -7.16 -2.05 -4.45
C LEU A 144 -8.42 -2.77 -4.92
N GLY A 145 -9.09 -3.53 -4.06
CA GLY A 145 -10.35 -4.19 -4.34
C GLY A 145 -11.50 -3.68 -3.48
N VAL A 146 -12.72 -3.95 -3.95
CA VAL A 146 -13.94 -3.89 -3.13
C VAL A 146 -14.58 -5.27 -3.16
N ASP A 147 -14.77 -5.82 -1.96
CA ASP A 147 -15.36 -7.13 -1.77
C ASP A 147 -16.91 -7.13 -1.92
N GLU A 148 -17.49 -8.30 -1.91
CA GLU A 148 -18.94 -8.52 -2.03
C GLU A 148 -19.75 -7.85 -0.91
N THR A 149 -19.12 -7.54 0.22
CA THR A 149 -19.77 -6.84 1.35
C THR A 149 -19.63 -5.32 1.26
N GLY A 150 -18.93 -4.81 0.25
CA GLY A 150 -18.70 -3.39 0.02
C GLY A 150 -17.52 -2.79 0.79
N HIS A 151 -16.66 -3.61 1.41
CA HIS A 151 -15.43 -3.13 2.05
C HIS A 151 -14.29 -3.03 1.05
N ARG A 152 -13.44 -2.04 1.29
CA ARG A 152 -12.18 -1.90 0.54
C ARG A 152 -11.11 -2.79 1.15
N THR A 153 -10.25 -3.32 0.30
CA THR A 153 -9.07 -4.09 0.73
C THR A 153 -7.92 -3.88 -0.24
N ILE A 154 -6.71 -3.83 0.28
CA ILE A 154 -5.49 -3.86 -0.54
C ILE A 154 -5.31 -5.30 -1.00
N LEU A 155 -5.42 -5.56 -2.30
CA LEU A 155 -5.27 -6.91 -2.84
C LEU A 155 -3.80 -7.32 -2.93
N GLY A 156 -2.93 -6.36 -3.24
CA GLY A 156 -1.49 -6.59 -3.33
C GLY A 156 -0.74 -5.38 -3.86
N PHE A 157 0.56 -5.49 -3.84
CA PHE A 157 1.50 -4.53 -4.40
C PHE A 157 2.77 -5.26 -4.85
N GLN A 158 3.48 -4.67 -5.80
CA GLN A 158 4.73 -5.24 -6.33
C GLN A 158 5.64 -4.12 -6.83
N VAL A 159 6.95 -4.37 -6.78
CA VAL A 159 7.98 -3.49 -7.34
C VAL A 159 8.50 -4.08 -8.65
N GLY A 160 8.74 -3.23 -9.64
CA GLY A 160 9.34 -3.64 -10.89
C GLY A 160 10.12 -2.50 -11.55
N ALA A 161 10.96 -2.85 -12.51
CA ALA A 161 11.79 -1.87 -13.23
C ALA A 161 10.94 -0.91 -14.07
N ALA A 162 9.83 -1.40 -14.65
CA ALA A 162 8.92 -0.64 -15.49
C ALA A 162 7.54 -1.33 -15.55
N GLU A 163 6.52 -0.57 -15.93
CA GLU A 163 5.17 -1.07 -16.20
C GLU A 163 5.08 -1.72 -17.59
N SER A 164 5.69 -2.89 -17.77
CA SER A 164 5.53 -3.67 -18.98
C SER A 164 4.27 -4.56 -18.93
N GLU A 165 3.78 -5.03 -20.09
CA GLU A 165 2.70 -6.03 -20.13
C GLU A 165 3.07 -7.28 -19.33
N ALA A 166 4.30 -7.77 -19.49
CA ALA A 166 4.78 -8.96 -18.79
C ALA A 166 4.73 -8.78 -17.26
N PHE A 167 5.17 -7.63 -16.76
CA PHE A 167 5.12 -7.29 -15.34
C PHE A 167 3.69 -7.25 -14.80
N TRP A 168 2.77 -6.58 -15.53
CA TRP A 168 1.36 -6.53 -15.14
C TRP A 168 0.69 -7.91 -15.19
N VAL A 169 1.02 -8.74 -16.19
CA VAL A 169 0.52 -10.13 -16.28
C VAL A 169 0.98 -10.95 -15.08
N GLU A 170 2.26 -10.86 -14.70
CA GLU A 170 2.81 -11.54 -13.52
C GLU A 170 2.12 -11.08 -12.25
N PHE A 171 1.98 -9.78 -12.04
CA PHE A 171 1.30 -9.22 -10.88
C PHE A 171 -0.14 -9.68 -10.77
N LEU A 172 -0.94 -9.55 -11.84
CA LEU A 172 -2.35 -9.97 -11.84
C LEU A 172 -2.49 -11.48 -11.64
N ARG A 173 -1.62 -12.31 -12.22
CA ARG A 173 -1.59 -13.75 -11.98
C ARG A 173 -1.27 -14.09 -10.54
N SER A 174 -0.39 -13.34 -9.89
CA SER A 174 -0.10 -13.53 -8.47
C SER A 174 -1.34 -13.30 -7.60
N LEU A 175 -2.17 -12.28 -7.93
CA LEU A 175 -3.43 -12.02 -7.25
C LEU A 175 -4.44 -13.15 -7.46
N VAL A 176 -4.59 -13.64 -8.70
CA VAL A 176 -5.49 -14.77 -9.04
C VAL A 176 -5.03 -16.04 -8.32
N LYS A 177 -3.72 -16.34 -8.30
CA LYS A 177 -3.17 -17.49 -7.57
C LYS A 177 -3.47 -17.42 -6.07
N ARG A 178 -3.54 -16.23 -5.49
CA ARG A 178 -3.88 -15.98 -4.08
C ARG A 178 -5.38 -16.01 -3.80
N GLY A 179 -6.23 -16.16 -4.83
CA GLY A 179 -7.68 -16.32 -4.71
C GLY A 179 -8.52 -15.15 -5.23
N LEU A 180 -7.94 -14.15 -5.90
CA LEU A 180 -8.71 -13.06 -6.52
C LEU A 180 -9.69 -13.64 -7.54
N ARG A 181 -10.98 -13.40 -7.34
CA ARG A 181 -12.07 -13.88 -8.19
C ARG A 181 -13.26 -12.93 -8.21
N GLY A 182 -14.11 -13.09 -9.24
CA GLY A 182 -15.37 -12.32 -9.35
C GLY A 182 -15.20 -10.89 -9.81
N VAL A 183 -14.04 -10.53 -10.39
CA VAL A 183 -13.79 -9.18 -10.90
C VAL A 183 -14.68 -8.91 -12.10
N GLN A 184 -15.49 -7.85 -12.01
CA GLN A 184 -16.37 -7.41 -13.09
C GLN A 184 -15.89 -6.11 -13.73
N LEU A 185 -15.23 -5.24 -12.98
CA LEU A 185 -14.71 -3.97 -13.48
C LEU A 185 -13.31 -3.69 -12.91
N VAL A 186 -12.39 -3.37 -13.82
CA VAL A 186 -11.06 -2.87 -13.48
C VAL A 186 -10.97 -1.39 -13.85
N ILE A 187 -10.52 -0.56 -12.94
CA ILE A 187 -10.36 0.90 -13.13
C ILE A 187 -8.87 1.24 -13.09
N SER A 188 -8.36 1.88 -14.14
CA SER A 188 -6.96 2.31 -14.19
C SER A 188 -6.74 3.46 -15.18
N ASP A 189 -5.50 3.91 -15.26
CA ASP A 189 -5.04 4.75 -16.36
C ASP A 189 -4.95 3.97 -17.66
N ALA A 190 -4.89 4.71 -18.78
CA ALA A 190 -4.72 4.15 -20.11
C ALA A 190 -3.24 3.79 -20.37
N HIS A 191 -2.80 2.70 -19.76
CA HIS A 191 -1.51 2.08 -20.04
C HIS A 191 -1.73 0.83 -20.89
N GLU A 192 -1.21 0.79 -22.12
CA GLU A 192 -1.47 -0.30 -23.07
C GLU A 192 -1.06 -1.69 -22.53
N GLY A 193 0.11 -1.77 -21.88
CA GLY A 193 0.55 -3.03 -21.27
C GLY A 193 -0.39 -3.52 -20.17
N LEU A 194 -0.94 -2.61 -19.38
CA LEU A 194 -1.92 -2.94 -18.33
C LEU A 194 -3.25 -3.38 -18.94
N LYS A 195 -3.77 -2.67 -19.96
CA LYS A 195 -5.00 -3.04 -20.65
C LYS A 195 -4.93 -4.45 -21.24
N LYS A 196 -3.80 -4.78 -21.90
CA LYS A 196 -3.54 -6.13 -22.42
C LYS A 196 -3.45 -7.18 -21.33
N ALA A 197 -2.78 -6.86 -20.23
CA ALA A 197 -2.67 -7.78 -19.09
C ALA A 197 -4.03 -8.06 -18.43
N ILE A 198 -4.90 -7.03 -18.27
CA ILE A 198 -6.27 -7.19 -17.76
C ILE A 198 -7.06 -8.15 -18.66
N ALA A 199 -7.08 -7.91 -19.97
CA ALA A 199 -7.78 -8.76 -20.92
C ALA A 199 -7.28 -10.23 -20.89
N LYS A 200 -5.98 -10.43 -20.68
CA LYS A 200 -5.34 -11.76 -20.65
C LYS A 200 -5.56 -12.54 -19.37
N VAL A 201 -5.64 -11.87 -18.22
CA VAL A 201 -5.65 -12.52 -16.90
C VAL A 201 -7.01 -12.45 -16.22
N LEU A 202 -7.74 -11.35 -16.37
CA LEU A 202 -9.04 -11.12 -15.75
C LEU A 202 -10.15 -11.23 -16.80
N ASN A 203 -10.23 -12.40 -17.45
CA ASN A 203 -11.21 -12.67 -18.50
C ASN A 203 -12.64 -12.38 -18.04
N GLY A 204 -13.38 -11.61 -18.84
CA GLY A 204 -14.76 -11.20 -18.53
C GLY A 204 -14.89 -9.92 -17.71
N ALA A 205 -13.81 -9.38 -17.17
CA ALA A 205 -13.84 -8.08 -16.54
C ALA A 205 -13.88 -6.96 -17.58
N SER A 206 -14.78 -5.99 -17.40
CA SER A 206 -14.78 -4.74 -18.17
C SER A 206 -13.64 -3.84 -17.68
N TRP A 207 -13.11 -3.02 -18.58
CA TRP A 207 -12.11 -2.02 -18.21
C TRP A 207 -12.72 -0.62 -18.24
N GLN A 208 -12.48 0.16 -17.18
CA GLN A 208 -12.84 1.56 -17.06
C GLN A 208 -11.59 2.43 -17.10
N ARG A 209 -11.48 3.26 -18.09
CA ARG A 209 -10.45 4.29 -18.15
C ARG A 209 -10.73 5.38 -17.13
N CYS A 210 -9.73 5.74 -16.32
CA CYS A 210 -9.86 6.82 -15.35
C CYS A 210 -10.23 8.14 -16.02
N ARG A 211 -11.43 8.64 -15.70
CA ARG A 211 -11.95 9.89 -16.27
C ARG A 211 -11.09 11.10 -16.00
N VAL A 212 -10.44 11.16 -14.82
CA VAL A 212 -9.60 12.30 -14.44
C VAL A 212 -8.33 12.36 -15.31
N HIS A 213 -7.67 11.21 -15.47
CA HIS A 213 -6.49 11.13 -16.33
C HIS A 213 -6.84 11.31 -17.82
N PHE A 214 -7.96 10.77 -18.25
CA PHE A 214 -8.47 11.01 -19.60
C PHE A 214 -8.72 12.50 -19.87
N MET A 215 -9.44 13.19 -18.97
CA MET A 215 -9.70 14.63 -19.10
C MET A 215 -8.39 15.42 -19.19
N ARG A 216 -7.40 15.09 -18.35
CA ARG A 216 -6.08 15.72 -18.38
C ARG A 216 -5.37 15.50 -19.72
N ASN A 217 -5.46 14.28 -20.27
CA ASN A 217 -4.87 13.93 -21.55
C ASN A 217 -5.53 14.72 -22.69
N VAL A 218 -6.86 14.73 -22.80
CA VAL A 218 -7.58 15.50 -23.84
C VAL A 218 -7.23 16.99 -23.76
N LEU A 219 -7.26 17.57 -22.57
CA LEU A 219 -6.98 19.00 -22.38
C LEU A 219 -5.50 19.36 -22.63
N ALA A 220 -4.59 18.40 -22.71
CA ALA A 220 -3.22 18.66 -23.13
C ALA A 220 -3.14 19.07 -24.62
N HIS A 221 -4.11 18.63 -25.43
CA HIS A 221 -4.21 18.94 -26.86
C HIS A 221 -5.08 20.19 -27.17
N VAL A 222 -5.52 20.89 -26.11
CA VAL A 222 -6.37 22.09 -26.24
C VAL A 222 -5.60 23.33 -25.79
N PRO A 223 -5.67 24.45 -26.53
CA PRO A 223 -5.07 25.72 -26.13
C PRO A 223 -5.54 26.16 -24.71
N LYS A 224 -4.66 26.83 -23.99
CA LYS A 224 -4.90 27.19 -22.57
C LYS A 224 -6.22 27.96 -22.36
N GLY A 225 -6.55 28.89 -23.29
CA GLY A 225 -7.77 29.71 -23.20
C GLY A 225 -9.07 28.94 -23.40
N ASP A 226 -9.01 27.78 -24.10
CA ASP A 226 -10.19 26.99 -24.46
C ASP A 226 -10.42 25.77 -23.54
N LYS A 227 -9.45 25.49 -22.66
CA LYS A 227 -9.50 24.27 -21.80
C LYS A 227 -10.76 24.18 -20.96
N GLU A 228 -11.20 25.29 -20.40
CA GLU A 228 -12.38 25.30 -19.54
C GLU A 228 -13.66 25.03 -20.35
N LEU A 229 -13.79 25.60 -21.54
CA LEU A 229 -14.88 25.36 -22.47
C LEU A 229 -14.95 23.89 -22.89
N VAL A 230 -13.83 23.34 -23.38
CA VAL A 230 -13.78 21.92 -23.78
C VAL A 230 -14.05 20.99 -22.58
N ALA A 231 -13.53 21.31 -21.41
CA ALA A 231 -13.84 20.54 -20.20
C ALA A 231 -15.32 20.60 -19.82
N ALA A 232 -15.99 21.75 -20.03
CA ALA A 232 -17.43 21.89 -19.81
C ALA A 232 -18.22 20.98 -20.76
N TYR A 233 -17.93 20.99 -22.06
CA TYR A 233 -18.52 20.06 -23.02
C TYR A 233 -18.37 18.60 -22.59
N ILE A 234 -17.17 18.17 -22.25
CA ILE A 234 -16.91 16.77 -21.85
C ILE A 234 -17.66 16.41 -20.55
N ARG A 235 -17.79 17.33 -19.60
CA ARG A 235 -18.54 17.09 -18.35
C ARG A 235 -20.02 16.80 -18.61
N THR A 236 -20.62 17.34 -19.68
CA THR A 236 -22.03 17.09 -20.02
C THR A 236 -22.29 15.61 -20.32
N ILE A 237 -21.31 14.90 -20.89
CA ILE A 237 -21.40 13.46 -21.16
C ILE A 237 -21.62 12.68 -19.86
N PHE A 238 -20.87 13.02 -18.83
CA PHE A 238 -20.92 12.33 -17.54
C PHE A 238 -22.07 12.75 -16.62
N ALA A 239 -22.81 13.79 -17.02
CA ALA A 239 -23.99 14.26 -16.30
C ALA A 239 -25.28 13.51 -16.72
N GLN A 240 -25.20 12.68 -17.75
CA GLN A 240 -26.34 11.96 -18.29
C GLN A 240 -26.87 10.89 -17.32
N PRO A 241 -28.19 10.58 -17.39
CA PRO A 241 -28.87 9.68 -16.46
C PRO A 241 -28.44 8.21 -16.64
N ASP A 242 -28.08 7.80 -17.84
CA ASP A 242 -27.73 6.44 -18.20
C ASP A 242 -26.67 6.40 -19.30
N ARG A 243 -26.23 5.18 -19.65
CA ARG A 243 -25.16 4.95 -20.63
C ARG A 243 -25.56 5.32 -22.04
N GLU A 244 -26.82 5.09 -22.44
CA GLU A 244 -27.30 5.39 -23.79
C GLU A 244 -27.32 6.90 -24.02
N ALA A 245 -27.92 7.64 -23.09
CA ALA A 245 -27.91 9.11 -23.12
C ALA A 245 -26.50 9.69 -23.09
N ALA A 246 -25.57 9.05 -22.35
CA ALA A 246 -24.18 9.47 -22.30
C ALA A 246 -23.46 9.23 -23.63
N GLY A 247 -23.72 8.12 -24.33
CA GLY A 247 -23.21 7.85 -25.66
C GLY A 247 -23.71 8.89 -26.68
N GLN A 248 -25.01 9.10 -26.73
CA GLN A 248 -25.62 10.14 -27.61
C GLN A 248 -25.06 11.55 -27.33
N GLN A 249 -24.82 11.87 -26.06
CA GLN A 249 -24.22 13.16 -25.70
C GLN A 249 -22.74 13.22 -26.09
N LEU A 250 -22.02 12.09 -26.02
CA LEU A 250 -20.62 11.99 -26.46
C LEU A 250 -20.52 12.28 -27.97
N ASP A 251 -21.39 11.67 -28.80
CA ASP A 251 -21.44 11.90 -30.23
C ASP A 251 -21.63 13.38 -30.55
N LYS A 252 -22.60 14.04 -29.89
CA LYS A 252 -22.84 15.49 -30.04
C LYS A 252 -21.61 16.31 -29.63
N VAL A 253 -20.95 15.95 -28.54
CA VAL A 253 -19.74 16.67 -28.10
C VAL A 253 -18.60 16.45 -29.08
N VAL A 254 -18.46 15.26 -29.66
CA VAL A 254 -17.46 14.98 -30.71
C VAL A 254 -17.71 15.85 -31.93
N GLU A 255 -18.97 15.96 -32.42
CA GLU A 255 -19.35 16.82 -33.54
C GLU A 255 -19.03 18.29 -33.25
N GLU A 256 -19.33 18.80 -32.09
CA GLU A 256 -19.06 20.18 -31.67
C GLU A 256 -17.56 20.50 -31.54
N LEU A 257 -16.75 19.52 -31.08
CA LEU A 257 -15.31 19.70 -30.88
C LEU A 257 -14.52 19.54 -32.17
N ALA A 258 -14.97 18.68 -33.11
CA ALA A 258 -14.21 18.30 -34.31
C ALA A 258 -13.73 19.47 -35.16
N PRO A 259 -14.52 20.54 -35.42
CA PRO A 259 -14.08 21.64 -36.28
C PRO A 259 -12.93 22.45 -35.70
N ARG A 260 -12.84 22.57 -34.39
CA ARG A 260 -11.88 23.45 -33.71
C ARG A 260 -10.79 22.70 -32.95
N TRP A 261 -11.10 21.52 -32.40
CA TRP A 261 -10.18 20.69 -31.64
C TRP A 261 -10.24 19.23 -32.10
N PRO A 262 -9.86 18.94 -33.35
CA PRO A 262 -10.04 17.61 -33.96
C PRO A 262 -9.37 16.47 -33.15
N LYS A 263 -8.21 16.73 -32.54
CA LYS A 263 -7.53 15.71 -31.72
C LYS A 263 -8.27 15.41 -30.42
N ALA A 264 -8.93 16.41 -29.85
CA ALA A 264 -9.77 16.19 -28.68
C ALA A 264 -11.02 15.36 -28.99
N ALA A 265 -11.64 15.62 -30.17
CA ALA A 265 -12.78 14.86 -30.65
C ALA A 265 -12.40 13.40 -30.94
N GLU A 266 -11.28 13.15 -31.67
CA GLU A 266 -10.76 11.82 -31.94
C GLU A 266 -10.52 11.00 -30.66
N LEU A 267 -9.81 11.60 -29.70
CA LEU A 267 -9.55 10.93 -28.42
C LEU A 267 -10.84 10.58 -27.65
N LEU A 268 -11.88 11.42 -27.74
CA LEU A 268 -13.16 11.17 -27.12
C LEU A 268 -13.87 9.99 -27.77
N GLN A 269 -13.92 9.97 -29.11
CA GLN A 269 -14.56 8.92 -29.89
C GLN A 269 -13.90 7.56 -29.66
N GLU A 270 -12.57 7.50 -29.69
CA GLU A 270 -11.81 6.28 -29.43
C GLU A 270 -12.03 5.73 -28.01
N ALA A 271 -12.27 6.60 -27.05
CA ALA A 271 -12.36 6.22 -25.64
C ALA A 271 -13.80 5.97 -25.14
N GLU A 272 -14.84 6.15 -25.94
CA GLU A 272 -16.24 6.06 -25.54
C GLU A 272 -16.53 4.82 -24.70
N HIS A 273 -16.22 3.65 -25.25
CA HIS A 273 -16.50 2.37 -24.61
C HIS A 273 -15.84 2.26 -23.23
N ASP A 274 -14.58 2.68 -23.15
CA ASP A 274 -13.74 2.57 -21.96
C ASP A 274 -14.06 3.64 -20.90
N LEU A 275 -14.59 4.79 -21.34
CA LEU A 275 -14.99 5.89 -20.45
C LEU A 275 -16.35 5.68 -19.80
N LEU A 276 -17.27 4.98 -20.46
CA LEU A 276 -18.65 4.78 -20.03
C LEU A 276 -18.90 3.38 -19.45
N ALA A 277 -17.87 2.57 -19.28
CA ALA A 277 -17.99 1.20 -18.76
C ALA A 277 -18.62 1.17 -17.36
N TYR A 278 -18.30 2.12 -16.49
CA TYR A 278 -18.84 2.21 -15.12
C TYR A 278 -20.37 2.43 -15.07
N MET A 279 -20.99 2.95 -16.12
CA MET A 279 -22.43 3.23 -16.16
C MET A 279 -23.28 1.94 -16.26
N ARG A 280 -22.66 0.78 -16.48
CA ARG A 280 -23.33 -0.52 -16.40
C ARG A 280 -23.61 -1.00 -14.97
N TYR A 281 -23.04 -0.31 -13.99
CA TYR A 281 -23.12 -0.66 -12.57
C TYR A 281 -24.13 0.24 -11.82
N PRO A 282 -24.51 -0.10 -10.60
CA PRO A 282 -25.47 0.71 -9.82
C PRO A 282 -25.08 2.18 -9.76
N ARG A 283 -26.04 3.07 -10.00
CA ARG A 283 -25.81 4.53 -10.05
C ARG A 283 -25.15 5.08 -8.78
N ALA A 284 -25.45 4.50 -7.62
CA ALA A 284 -24.81 4.85 -6.35
C ALA A 284 -23.28 4.65 -6.35
N HIS A 285 -22.76 3.81 -7.26
CA HIS A 285 -21.33 3.51 -7.39
C HIS A 285 -20.58 4.42 -8.37
N TRP A 286 -21.26 5.04 -9.31
CA TRP A 286 -20.68 5.77 -10.45
C TRP A 286 -19.60 6.78 -10.05
N LYS A 287 -19.89 7.61 -9.04
CA LYS A 287 -18.95 8.62 -8.54
C LYS A 287 -17.59 8.05 -8.15
N ARG A 288 -17.56 6.80 -7.69
CA ARG A 288 -16.36 6.11 -7.22
C ARG A 288 -15.71 5.25 -8.29
N LEU A 289 -16.49 4.73 -9.25
CA LEU A 289 -16.01 3.85 -10.32
C LEU A 289 -15.44 4.63 -11.52
N SER A 290 -15.85 5.87 -11.71
CA SER A 290 -15.45 6.68 -12.88
C SER A 290 -13.98 7.12 -12.86
N SER A 291 -13.24 6.91 -11.78
CA SER A 291 -11.85 7.36 -11.67
C SER A 291 -11.02 6.52 -10.71
N SER A 292 -9.69 6.67 -10.78
CA SER A 292 -8.72 6.07 -9.86
C SER A 292 -8.55 6.86 -8.54
N ASN A 293 -9.39 7.84 -8.26
CA ASN A 293 -9.32 8.67 -7.03
C ASN A 293 -9.13 7.90 -5.72
N PRO A 294 -9.71 6.70 -5.51
CA PRO A 294 -9.44 5.91 -4.32
C PRO A 294 -7.97 5.56 -4.15
N LEU A 295 -7.31 5.16 -5.25
CA LEU A 295 -5.87 4.88 -5.28
C LEU A 295 -5.03 6.16 -5.23
N GLU A 296 -5.43 7.24 -5.89
CA GLU A 296 -4.70 8.51 -5.83
C GLU A 296 -4.56 9.02 -4.38
N ARG A 297 -5.59 8.86 -3.56
CA ARG A 297 -5.53 9.21 -2.13
C ARG A 297 -4.54 8.34 -1.39
N LEU A 298 -4.56 7.04 -1.64
CA LEU A 298 -3.64 6.07 -1.06
C LEU A 298 -2.19 6.37 -1.47
N ILE A 299 -1.96 6.58 -2.77
CA ILE A 299 -0.65 6.95 -3.32
C ILE A 299 -0.13 8.27 -2.73
N ARG A 300 -1.00 9.26 -2.53
CA ARG A 300 -0.64 10.53 -1.89
C ARG A 300 -0.18 10.32 -0.45
N GLU A 301 -0.85 9.46 0.31
CA GLU A 301 -0.46 9.14 1.68
C GLU A 301 0.88 8.40 1.72
N ILE A 302 1.09 7.42 0.83
CA ILE A 302 2.38 6.74 0.69
C ILE A 302 3.47 7.76 0.35
N ARG A 303 3.26 8.64 -0.64
CA ARG A 303 4.23 9.69 -1.00
C ARG A 303 4.56 10.57 0.18
N ARG A 304 3.56 11.07 0.90
CA ARG A 304 3.74 11.94 2.08
C ARG A 304 4.64 11.30 3.13
N ARG A 305 4.46 10.00 3.42
CA ARG A 305 5.25 9.28 4.42
C ARG A 305 6.61 8.82 3.88
N THR A 306 6.76 8.61 2.58
CA THR A 306 8.02 8.19 1.94
C THR A 306 8.92 9.35 1.51
N GLU A 307 8.40 10.57 1.37
CA GLU A 307 9.19 11.76 1.00
C GLU A 307 10.40 12.01 1.89
N VAL A 308 10.32 11.66 3.18
CA VAL A 308 11.43 11.82 4.13
C VAL A 308 12.63 10.95 3.78
N VAL A 309 12.43 9.88 3.01
CA VAL A 309 13.50 8.98 2.56
C VAL A 309 14.16 9.50 1.29
N GLN A 310 13.42 10.20 0.41
CA GLN A 310 13.82 10.73 -0.90
C GLN A 310 14.33 9.66 -1.87
N ILE A 311 15.38 8.92 -1.49
CA ILE A 311 15.99 7.83 -2.27
C ILE A 311 16.12 6.62 -1.35
N PHE A 312 15.41 5.55 -1.67
CA PHE A 312 15.50 4.30 -0.93
C PHE A 312 16.87 3.63 -1.16
N PRO A 313 17.51 3.13 -0.11
CA PRO A 313 18.82 2.46 -0.24
C PRO A 313 18.75 1.18 -1.06
N ASP A 314 17.61 0.49 -1.04
CA ASP A 314 17.33 -0.75 -1.77
C ASP A 314 15.81 -0.94 -1.94
N GLU A 315 15.43 -1.90 -2.79
CA GLU A 315 14.04 -2.27 -3.05
C GLU A 315 13.34 -2.81 -1.79
N GLY A 316 14.04 -3.61 -0.99
CA GLY A 316 13.50 -4.16 0.26
C GLY A 316 13.10 -3.08 1.27
N SER A 317 13.83 -1.97 1.31
CA SER A 317 13.47 -0.83 2.17
C SER A 317 12.25 -0.06 1.65
N LEU A 318 12.04 0.02 0.34
CA LEU A 318 10.82 0.55 -0.27
C LEU A 318 9.62 -0.34 0.06
N ILE A 319 9.74 -1.66 -0.20
CA ILE A 319 8.67 -2.64 0.07
C ILE A 319 8.28 -2.59 1.56
N ARG A 320 9.26 -2.55 2.45
CA ARG A 320 9.02 -2.48 3.90
C ARG A 320 8.21 -1.27 4.30
N LEU A 321 8.63 -0.06 3.91
CA LEU A 321 7.93 1.15 4.32
C LEU A 321 6.57 1.28 3.64
N ALA A 322 6.52 1.17 2.32
CA ALA A 322 5.27 1.29 1.58
C ALA A 322 4.29 0.15 1.92
N GLY A 323 4.79 -1.07 2.09
CA GLY A 323 3.99 -2.23 2.49
C GLY A 323 3.41 -2.09 3.90
N ALA A 324 4.19 -1.59 4.87
CA ALA A 324 3.71 -1.34 6.23
C ALA A 324 2.63 -0.24 6.26
N ILE A 325 2.78 0.82 5.46
CA ILE A 325 1.75 1.86 5.29
C ILE A 325 0.47 1.26 4.70
N LEU A 326 0.60 0.40 3.69
CA LEU A 326 -0.55 -0.27 3.07
C LEU A 326 -1.26 -1.21 4.05
N MET A 327 -0.51 -1.92 4.89
CA MET A 327 -1.04 -2.80 5.92
C MET A 327 -1.84 -2.00 6.96
N GLU A 328 -1.28 -0.93 7.51
CA GLU A 328 -1.97 -0.02 8.45
C GLU A 328 -3.29 0.50 7.87
N ILE A 329 -3.27 1.03 6.63
CA ILE A 329 -4.46 1.55 5.96
C ILE A 329 -5.48 0.45 5.70
N ASN A 330 -5.04 -0.77 5.37
CA ASN A 330 -5.93 -1.90 5.17
C ASN A 330 -6.66 -2.29 6.47
N ASP A 331 -5.96 -2.27 7.59
CA ASP A 331 -6.51 -2.56 8.91
C ASP A 331 -7.52 -1.47 9.36
N GLU A 332 -7.21 -0.20 9.12
CA GLU A 332 -8.16 0.90 9.31
C GLU A 332 -9.45 0.70 8.49
N TRP A 333 -9.32 0.23 7.24
CA TRP A 333 -10.49 -0.01 6.38
C TRP A 333 -11.30 -1.22 6.80
N ALA A 334 -10.67 -2.24 7.39
CA ALA A 334 -11.35 -3.44 7.86
C ALA A 334 -12.34 -3.13 9.00
N VAL A 335 -11.99 -2.18 9.88
CA VAL A 335 -12.83 -1.73 11.00
C VAL A 335 -13.67 -0.48 10.67
N GLY A 336 -13.39 0.14 9.53
CA GLY A 336 -14.02 1.39 9.09
C GLY A 336 -15.39 1.21 8.44
N ARG A 337 -15.94 2.32 7.95
CA ARG A 337 -17.20 2.30 7.20
C ARG A 337 -17.02 1.61 5.85
N ARG A 338 -18.03 0.83 5.43
CA ARG A 338 -18.09 0.23 4.10
C ARG A 338 -17.94 1.30 3.01
N TYR A 339 -17.24 0.96 1.96
CA TYR A 339 -17.06 1.84 0.81
C TYR A 339 -18.33 1.96 -0.03
N PHE A 340 -19.01 0.83 -0.24
CA PHE A 340 -20.36 0.76 -0.78
C PHE A 340 -21.29 0.12 0.23
N SER A 341 -22.57 0.50 0.22
CA SER A 341 -23.55 -0.14 1.08
C SER A 341 -23.82 -1.57 0.59
N GLU A 342 -24.06 -2.49 1.52
CA GLU A 342 -24.37 -3.88 1.19
C GLU A 342 -25.58 -3.98 0.25
N LYS A 343 -26.63 -3.19 0.52
CA LYS A 343 -27.81 -3.11 -0.35
C LYS A 343 -27.45 -2.73 -1.79
N SER A 344 -26.48 -1.83 -2.00
CA SER A 344 -26.10 -1.41 -3.36
C SER A 344 -25.20 -2.45 -4.07
N MET A 345 -24.58 -3.36 -3.31
CA MET A 345 -23.77 -4.45 -3.85
C MET A 345 -24.59 -5.66 -4.29
N GLN A 346 -25.76 -5.92 -3.65
CA GLN A 346 -26.61 -7.06 -3.92
C GLN A 346 -26.94 -7.31 -5.41
N PRO A 347 -27.25 -6.29 -6.25
CA PRO A 347 -27.56 -6.49 -7.66
C PRO A 347 -26.40 -7.02 -8.51
N LEU A 348 -25.20 -7.14 -7.95
CA LEU A 348 -24.00 -7.57 -8.67
C LEU A 348 -23.72 -9.07 -8.54
N PHE A 349 -24.54 -9.78 -7.75
CA PHE A 349 -24.42 -11.22 -7.44
C PHE A 349 -25.73 -11.98 -7.77
#